data_bb3b0d70d180e0b6aa076fdac13086da
#
_entry.id   bb3b0d70d180e0b6aa076fdac13086da
#
_cell.length_a   1.000
_cell.length_b   1.000
_cell.length_c   1.000
_cell.angle_alpha   90.00
_cell.angle_beta   90.00
_cell.angle_gamma   90.00
#
_symmetry.space_group_name_H-M   'P 1'
#
loop_
_entity.id
_entity.type
_entity.pdbx_description
1 polymer ?
#
loop_
_entity_poly.entity_id
_entity_poly.type
_entity_poly.pdbx_seq_one_letter_code
_entity_poly.pdbx_strand_id
1 'polypeptide(L)'
;MSGDQLVCAYHGWNYGADGGCTRIPSLPPDREIPAKARAKAYRAQERYGLVWVCLDEPRQDIPEFPPEFGDPSFNWAPYTSEGQWRANAARMIENLADFSHFPWVHPGILGDPDQAESPAITLSETKGGFQYEIDTPVNKFRPNSAAKQLYTVILPFMVTIQRRQPGSTERHTNIYLCTPVSNHETKFYRLAGRNYRDVKTDEQLNGQHRRIFEQDKKIVESQRPEELPLDLAEELHLRGPDTPALEYRRRLKQLGVEWQ
;
A
#
# COMPACT_ATOMS: atom_id res chain seq x y z
N MET A 1 26.27 14.80 -4.17
CA MET A 1 26.40 15.12 -2.74
C MET A 1 27.78 15.67 -2.47
N SER A 2 27.93 16.66 -1.60
CA SER A 2 29.20 17.15 -1.07
C SER A 2 29.04 17.26 0.45
N GLY A 3 29.60 16.31 1.21
CA GLY A 3 29.25 16.12 2.61
C GLY A 3 27.74 15.92 2.76
N ASP A 4 27.12 16.63 3.71
CA ASP A 4 25.67 16.55 3.99
C ASP A 4 24.81 17.48 3.11
N GLN A 5 25.38 18.01 2.01
CA GLN A 5 24.70 18.96 1.12
C GLN A 5 24.33 18.32 -0.21
N LEU A 6 23.15 18.70 -0.70
CA LEU A 6 22.73 18.40 -2.06
C LEU A 6 23.33 19.40 -3.02
N VAL A 7 24.03 18.93 -4.06
CA VAL A 7 24.61 19.78 -5.11
C VAL A 7 23.75 19.68 -6.35
N CYS A 8 23.23 20.83 -6.82
CA CYS A 8 22.49 20.92 -8.07
C CYS A 8 23.43 20.65 -9.24
N ALA A 9 23.10 19.68 -10.08
CA ALA A 9 23.94 19.30 -11.22
C ALA A 9 24.01 20.37 -12.33
N TYR A 10 23.10 21.34 -12.33
CA TYR A 10 23.05 22.36 -13.39
C TYR A 10 24.12 23.46 -13.18
N HIS A 11 24.16 24.09 -11.98
CA HIS A 11 25.09 25.21 -11.71
C HIS A 11 25.93 25.03 -10.43
N GLY A 12 25.90 23.84 -9.84
CA GLY A 12 26.70 23.55 -8.64
C GLY A 12 26.21 24.23 -7.36
N TRP A 13 24.95 24.74 -7.32
CA TRP A 13 24.40 25.32 -6.10
C TRP A 13 24.26 24.24 -5.04
N ASN A 14 24.69 24.55 -3.81
CA ASN A 14 24.61 23.64 -2.68
C ASN A 14 23.44 24.00 -1.78
N TYR A 15 22.72 22.98 -1.32
CA TYR A 15 21.57 23.16 -0.43
C TYR A 15 21.73 22.31 0.83
N GLY A 16 21.41 22.90 1.97
CA GLY A 16 21.28 22.20 3.24
C GLY A 16 19.99 21.37 3.33
N ALA A 17 19.85 20.60 4.41
CA ALA A 17 18.67 19.76 4.66
C ALA A 17 17.36 20.57 4.81
N ASP A 18 17.47 21.83 5.23
CA ASP A 18 16.35 22.79 5.34
C ASP A 18 15.94 23.43 4.00
N GLY A 19 16.63 23.06 2.91
CA GLY A 19 16.47 23.63 1.57
C GLY A 19 17.16 24.99 1.38
N GLY A 20 17.81 25.56 2.38
CA GLY A 20 18.57 26.79 2.25
C GLY A 20 19.79 26.62 1.34
N CYS A 21 20.02 27.55 0.39
CA CYS A 21 21.22 27.55 -0.41
C CYS A 21 22.42 28.00 0.44
N THR A 22 23.46 27.18 0.48
CA THR A 22 24.66 27.42 1.29
C THR A 22 25.85 27.84 0.45
N ARG A 23 25.79 27.62 -0.88
CA ARG A 23 26.86 28.00 -1.82
C ARG A 23 26.30 28.21 -3.21
N ILE A 24 26.71 29.30 -3.85
CA ILE A 24 26.51 29.57 -5.28
C ILE A 24 27.88 29.77 -5.92
N PRO A 25 28.42 28.81 -6.69
CA PRO A 25 29.79 28.91 -7.21
C PRO A 25 30.08 30.12 -8.08
N SER A 26 29.08 30.63 -8.78
CA SER A 26 29.20 31.81 -9.64
C SER A 26 29.03 33.15 -8.89
N LEU A 27 28.72 33.13 -7.60
CA LEU A 27 28.58 34.34 -6.79
C LEU A 27 29.95 34.76 -6.24
N PRO A 28 30.37 36.03 -6.36
CA PRO A 28 31.60 36.51 -5.73
C PRO A 28 31.61 36.26 -4.22
N PRO A 29 32.79 35.98 -3.61
CA PRO A 29 32.85 35.60 -2.20
C PRO A 29 32.38 36.64 -1.19
N ASP A 30 32.35 37.90 -1.58
CA ASP A 30 31.88 39.05 -0.79
C ASP A 30 30.39 39.31 -0.93
N ARG A 31 29.68 38.56 -1.75
CA ARG A 31 28.25 38.70 -1.98
C ARG A 31 27.45 37.73 -1.15
N GLU A 32 26.46 38.23 -0.44
CA GLU A 32 25.52 37.42 0.30
C GLU A 32 24.62 36.60 -0.63
N ILE A 33 24.36 35.35 -0.24
CA ILE A 33 23.39 34.49 -0.92
C ILE A 33 21.98 35.04 -0.63
N PRO A 34 21.18 35.35 -1.68
CA PRO A 34 19.83 35.87 -1.45
C PRO A 34 18.98 34.91 -0.63
N ALA A 35 18.23 35.41 0.34
CA ALA A 35 17.35 34.59 1.20
C ALA A 35 16.31 33.75 0.42
N LYS A 36 15.93 34.23 -0.77
CA LYS A 36 15.03 33.51 -1.69
C LYS A 36 15.70 32.34 -2.43
N ALA A 37 17.03 32.18 -2.33
CA ALA A 37 17.76 31.05 -2.91
C ALA A 37 17.52 29.81 -2.03
N ARG A 38 16.34 29.23 -2.15
CA ARG A 38 15.90 28.05 -1.39
C ARG A 38 15.22 27.04 -2.32
N ALA A 39 15.48 25.78 -2.06
CA ALA A 39 14.67 24.68 -2.56
C ALA A 39 13.56 24.36 -1.53
N LYS A 40 12.40 23.88 -1.98
CA LYS A 40 11.37 23.38 -1.08
C LYS A 40 11.90 22.11 -0.41
N ALA A 41 11.97 22.11 0.91
CA ALA A 41 12.26 20.92 1.71
C ALA A 41 10.95 20.24 2.12
N TYR A 42 10.98 18.91 2.18
CA TYR A 42 9.85 18.10 2.61
C TYR A 42 10.24 17.31 3.86
N ARG A 43 9.26 16.98 4.69
CA ARG A 43 9.51 16.10 5.85
C ARG A 43 9.80 14.70 5.35
N ALA A 44 10.89 14.13 5.83
CA ALA A 44 11.28 12.75 5.55
C ALA A 44 11.71 12.06 6.85
N GLN A 45 11.36 10.80 7.00
CA GLN A 45 11.71 9.99 8.16
C GLN A 45 11.95 8.53 7.72
N GLU A 46 12.97 7.90 8.29
CA GLU A 46 13.18 6.47 8.13
C GLU A 46 12.39 5.70 9.19
N ARG A 47 11.60 4.72 8.75
CA ARG A 47 10.90 3.78 9.62
C ARG A 47 10.62 2.47 8.87
N TYR A 48 10.78 1.35 9.52
CA TYR A 48 10.57 0.01 8.94
C TYR A 48 11.43 -0.29 7.71
N GLY A 49 12.62 0.32 7.59
CA GLY A 49 13.49 0.17 6.41
C GLY A 49 13.00 0.91 5.16
N LEU A 50 12.07 1.84 5.32
CA LEU A 50 11.53 2.70 4.26
C LEU A 50 11.77 4.17 4.59
N VAL A 51 11.93 4.98 3.55
CA VAL A 51 11.92 6.45 3.67
C VAL A 51 10.49 6.92 3.41
N TRP A 52 9.88 7.48 4.45
CA TRP A 52 8.55 8.09 4.41
C TRP A 52 8.70 9.57 4.12
N VAL A 53 7.95 10.07 3.14
CA VAL A 53 7.97 11.48 2.75
C VAL A 53 6.56 12.06 2.84
N CYS A 54 6.45 13.25 3.44
CA CYS A 54 5.22 14.02 3.43
C CYS A 54 5.42 15.30 2.62
N LEU A 55 4.58 15.53 1.61
CA LEU A 55 4.69 16.66 0.70
C LEU A 55 4.07 17.95 1.27
N ASP A 56 3.36 17.85 2.41
CA ASP A 56 2.74 18.97 3.13
C ASP A 56 2.81 18.71 4.65
N GLU A 57 2.04 19.41 5.46
CA GLU A 57 1.93 19.11 6.88
C GLU A 57 1.25 17.77 7.13
N PRO A 58 1.87 16.86 7.91
CA PRO A 58 1.30 15.54 8.17
C PRO A 58 -0.04 15.64 8.89
N ARG A 59 -1.06 15.01 8.34
CA ARG A 59 -2.38 14.89 8.98
C ARG A 59 -2.48 13.72 9.95
N GLN A 60 -1.51 12.81 9.90
CA GLN A 60 -1.37 11.66 10.78
C GLN A 60 0.10 11.24 10.86
N ASP A 61 0.44 10.41 11.83
CA ASP A 61 1.77 9.81 11.96
C ASP A 61 2.00 8.73 10.88
N ILE A 62 3.26 8.30 10.73
CA ILE A 62 3.62 7.16 9.87
C ILE A 62 2.79 5.95 10.31
N PRO A 63 2.12 5.24 9.38
CA PRO A 63 1.32 4.06 9.69
C PRO A 63 2.11 3.02 10.48
N GLU A 64 1.47 2.46 11.50
CA GLU A 64 2.08 1.37 12.27
C GLU A 64 1.98 0.05 11.48
N PHE A 65 3.10 -0.67 11.43
CA PHE A 65 3.11 -2.03 10.87
C PHE A 65 2.47 -3.01 11.86
N PRO A 66 1.94 -4.14 11.37
CA PRO A 66 1.32 -5.12 12.24
C PRO A 66 2.31 -5.65 13.29
N PRO A 67 1.83 -6.07 14.48
CA PRO A 67 2.67 -6.51 15.59
C PRO A 67 3.69 -7.60 15.20
N GLU A 68 3.35 -8.43 14.23
CA GLU A 68 4.22 -9.48 13.70
C GLU A 68 5.54 -8.95 13.14
N PHE A 69 5.59 -7.68 12.75
CA PHE A 69 6.83 -7.09 12.24
C PHE A 69 7.92 -7.02 13.32
N GLY A 70 7.53 -6.88 14.58
CA GLY A 70 8.43 -6.93 15.74
C GLY A 70 8.57 -8.31 16.38
N ASP A 71 7.85 -9.33 15.90
CA ASP A 71 7.87 -10.68 16.45
C ASP A 71 9.10 -11.45 15.92
N PRO A 72 10.04 -11.89 16.78
CA PRO A 72 11.23 -12.61 16.36
C PRO A 72 10.96 -14.00 15.76
N SER A 73 9.75 -14.54 15.93
CA SER A 73 9.34 -15.78 15.27
C SER A 73 9.03 -15.61 13.79
N PHE A 74 8.81 -14.37 13.33
CA PHE A 74 8.54 -14.06 11.93
C PHE A 74 9.82 -13.87 11.14
N ASN A 75 9.88 -14.51 9.98
CA ASN A 75 10.90 -14.25 8.96
C ASN A 75 10.27 -13.39 7.87
N TRP A 76 10.81 -12.19 7.68
CA TRP A 76 10.38 -11.23 6.67
C TRP A 76 11.28 -11.31 5.45
N ALA A 77 10.67 -11.49 4.28
CA ALA A 77 11.37 -11.38 3.01
C ALA A 77 11.74 -9.90 2.75
N PRO A 78 12.76 -9.62 1.93
CA PRO A 78 13.02 -8.25 1.49
C PRO A 78 11.81 -7.64 0.78
N TYR A 79 11.68 -6.30 0.85
CA TYR A 79 10.67 -5.58 0.08
C TYR A 79 10.76 -5.93 -1.40
N THR A 80 9.61 -6.22 -2.00
CA THR A 80 9.49 -6.38 -3.44
C THR A 80 8.78 -5.17 -4.04
N SER A 81 9.34 -4.65 -5.15
CA SER A 81 8.62 -3.71 -6.00
C SER A 81 7.77 -4.50 -6.99
N GLU A 82 6.46 -4.34 -6.91
CA GLU A 82 5.52 -4.96 -7.85
C GLU A 82 5.26 -4.03 -9.07
N GLY A 83 6.18 -3.08 -9.28
CA GLY A 83 6.19 -2.18 -10.42
C GLY A 83 5.36 -0.93 -10.24
N GLN A 84 5.20 -0.22 -11.36
CA GLN A 84 4.36 0.96 -11.48
C GLN A 84 3.08 0.59 -12.21
N TRP A 85 1.94 1.00 -11.64
CA TRP A 85 0.62 0.77 -12.21
C TRP A 85 0.04 2.09 -12.68
N ARG A 86 -0.61 2.07 -13.84
CA ARG A 86 -1.39 3.22 -14.35
C ARG A 86 -2.77 3.21 -13.70
N ALA A 87 -2.79 3.45 -12.40
CA ALA A 87 -3.98 3.41 -11.58
C ALA A 87 -3.85 4.37 -10.40
N ASN A 88 -4.98 4.89 -9.96
CA ASN A 88 -5.09 5.66 -8.73
C ASN A 88 -4.78 4.76 -7.51
N ALA A 89 -4.01 5.27 -6.54
CA ALA A 89 -3.63 4.50 -5.36
C ALA A 89 -4.84 4.02 -4.55
N ALA A 90 -5.89 4.81 -4.47
CA ALA A 90 -7.10 4.42 -3.76
C ALA A 90 -7.88 3.30 -4.47
N ARG A 91 -7.89 3.25 -5.81
CA ARG A 91 -8.41 2.11 -6.58
C ARG A 91 -7.66 0.82 -6.25
N MET A 92 -6.35 0.91 -6.10
CA MET A 92 -5.53 -0.24 -5.71
C MET A 92 -5.84 -0.71 -4.29
N ILE A 93 -6.07 0.21 -3.35
CA ILE A 93 -6.46 -0.15 -1.97
C ILE A 93 -7.83 -0.82 -1.96
N GLU A 94 -8.82 -0.32 -2.72
CA GLU A 94 -10.12 -1.00 -2.86
C GLU A 94 -9.96 -2.42 -3.38
N ASN A 95 -9.18 -2.62 -4.44
CA ASN A 95 -8.91 -3.95 -4.99
C ASN A 95 -8.23 -4.86 -3.96
N LEU A 96 -7.22 -4.37 -3.22
CA LEU A 96 -6.54 -5.15 -2.19
C LEU A 96 -7.44 -5.47 -0.98
N ALA A 97 -8.43 -4.65 -0.69
CA ALA A 97 -9.39 -4.84 0.39
C ALA A 97 -10.66 -5.59 -0.05
N ASP A 98 -10.80 -5.91 -1.33
CA ASP A 98 -11.89 -6.71 -1.86
C ASP A 98 -11.46 -8.18 -2.01
N PHE A 99 -12.36 -9.10 -1.75
CA PHE A 99 -12.18 -10.53 -2.01
C PHE A 99 -13.25 -11.08 -2.96
N SER A 100 -14.27 -10.30 -3.28
CA SER A 100 -15.40 -10.70 -4.14
C SER A 100 -14.96 -10.96 -5.59
N HIS A 101 -13.85 -10.33 -6.01
CA HIS A 101 -13.26 -10.54 -7.33
C HIS A 101 -12.47 -11.87 -7.45
N PHE A 102 -12.08 -12.50 -6.33
CA PHE A 102 -11.19 -13.68 -6.34
C PHE A 102 -11.68 -14.83 -7.23
N PRO A 103 -12.98 -15.20 -7.23
CA PRO A 103 -13.47 -16.28 -8.09
C PRO A 103 -13.36 -15.98 -9.58
N TRP A 104 -13.35 -14.70 -9.96
CA TRP A 104 -13.44 -14.25 -11.35
C TRP A 104 -12.11 -13.78 -11.92
N VAL A 105 -11.32 -13.05 -11.13
CA VAL A 105 -10.01 -12.53 -11.55
C VAL A 105 -8.91 -13.57 -11.31
N HIS A 106 -9.02 -14.37 -10.24
CA HIS A 106 -8.02 -15.39 -9.85
C HIS A 106 -8.59 -16.81 -9.76
N PRO A 107 -9.32 -17.30 -10.78
CA PRO A 107 -9.93 -18.61 -10.72
C PRO A 107 -8.89 -19.70 -10.51
N GLY A 108 -9.14 -20.61 -9.58
CA GLY A 108 -8.21 -21.71 -9.26
C GLY A 108 -6.97 -21.30 -8.46
N ILE A 109 -6.72 -20.00 -8.27
CA ILE A 109 -5.60 -19.48 -7.46
C ILE A 109 -6.11 -18.99 -6.10
N LEU A 110 -6.99 -18.00 -6.08
CA LEU A 110 -7.56 -17.44 -4.84
C LEU A 110 -9.03 -17.77 -4.65
N GLY A 111 -9.79 -17.97 -5.72
CA GLY A 111 -11.21 -18.20 -5.67
C GLY A 111 -11.70 -19.37 -6.51
N ASP A 112 -12.96 -19.74 -6.27
CA ASP A 112 -13.71 -20.77 -6.99
C ASP A 112 -15.05 -20.17 -7.41
N PRO A 113 -15.35 -20.09 -8.74
CA PRO A 113 -16.61 -19.55 -9.22
C PRO A 113 -17.87 -20.25 -8.67
N ASP A 114 -17.75 -21.53 -8.27
CA ASP A 114 -18.85 -22.27 -7.65
C ASP A 114 -19.08 -21.86 -6.18
N GLN A 115 -18.22 -21.02 -5.61
CA GLN A 115 -18.25 -20.51 -4.23
C GLN A 115 -18.04 -18.98 -4.21
N ALA A 116 -18.80 -18.27 -5.04
CA ALA A 116 -18.65 -16.83 -5.23
C ALA A 116 -19.47 -15.98 -4.25
N GLU A 117 -20.24 -16.58 -3.36
CA GLU A 117 -21.01 -15.85 -2.35
C GLU A 117 -20.08 -15.15 -1.36
N SER A 118 -20.31 -13.86 -1.17
CA SER A 118 -19.53 -13.06 -0.22
C SER A 118 -19.91 -13.40 1.23
N PRO A 119 -18.93 -13.66 2.12
CA PRO A 119 -19.24 -13.82 3.53
C PRO A 119 -19.74 -12.51 4.16
N ALA A 120 -20.42 -12.62 5.28
CA ALA A 120 -20.81 -11.45 6.07
C ALA A 120 -19.55 -10.72 6.60
N ILE A 121 -19.51 -9.41 6.42
CA ILE A 121 -18.40 -8.57 6.86
C ILE A 121 -18.86 -7.71 8.03
N THR A 122 -18.09 -7.76 9.12
CA THR A 122 -18.21 -6.84 10.24
C THR A 122 -16.91 -6.08 10.41
N LEU A 123 -16.99 -4.75 10.29
CA LEU A 123 -15.84 -3.88 10.47
C LEU A 123 -15.59 -3.60 11.93
N SER A 124 -14.32 -3.47 12.30
CA SER A 124 -13.88 -2.97 13.61
C SER A 124 -12.85 -1.87 13.42
N GLU A 125 -12.83 -0.92 14.35
CA GLU A 125 -11.90 0.21 14.36
C GLU A 125 -10.47 -0.25 14.68
N THR A 126 -9.50 0.39 14.02
CA THR A 126 -8.08 0.29 14.37
C THR A 126 -7.44 1.67 14.41
N LYS A 127 -6.26 1.78 15.00
CA LYS A 127 -5.48 3.02 14.94
C LYS A 127 -5.11 3.32 13.48
N GLY A 128 -5.68 4.41 12.96
CA GLY A 128 -5.42 4.88 11.59
C GLY A 128 -6.22 4.17 10.50
N GLY A 129 -7.23 3.35 10.85
CA GLY A 129 -8.02 2.65 9.84
C GLY A 129 -9.10 1.75 10.40
N PHE A 130 -9.36 0.65 9.71
CA PHE A 130 -10.33 -0.36 10.11
C PHE A 130 -9.85 -1.76 9.70
N GLN A 131 -10.47 -2.78 10.28
CA GLN A 131 -10.18 -4.16 9.94
C GLN A 131 -11.44 -5.02 9.89
N TYR A 132 -11.35 -6.15 9.23
CA TYR A 132 -12.37 -7.19 9.21
C TYR A 132 -11.73 -8.55 8.97
N GLU A 133 -12.38 -9.59 9.47
CA GLU A 133 -11.95 -10.98 9.28
C GLU A 133 -12.95 -11.71 8.37
N ILE A 134 -12.43 -12.52 7.46
CA ILE A 134 -13.23 -13.43 6.64
C ILE A 134 -12.72 -14.87 6.79
N ASP A 135 -13.64 -15.80 6.69
CA ASP A 135 -13.35 -17.22 6.54
C ASP A 135 -13.28 -17.57 5.04
N THR A 136 -12.11 -18.00 4.59
CA THR A 136 -11.94 -18.49 3.21
C THR A 136 -12.23 -19.99 3.21
N PRO A 137 -13.21 -20.46 2.45
CA PRO A 137 -13.53 -21.88 2.38
C PRO A 137 -12.44 -22.70 1.68
N VAL A 138 -12.55 -24.01 1.77
CA VAL A 138 -11.73 -24.91 0.95
C VAL A 138 -12.10 -24.71 -0.52
N ASN A 139 -11.10 -24.35 -1.31
CA ASN A 139 -11.23 -24.23 -2.76
C ASN A 139 -10.99 -25.62 -3.40
N LYS A 140 -11.86 -26.06 -4.29
CA LYS A 140 -11.72 -27.36 -4.97
C LYS A 140 -10.38 -27.56 -5.70
N PHE A 141 -9.75 -26.46 -6.13
CA PHE A 141 -8.43 -26.48 -6.76
C PHE A 141 -7.27 -26.47 -5.76
N ARG A 142 -7.56 -26.21 -4.48
CA ARG A 142 -6.59 -26.10 -3.39
C ARG A 142 -7.18 -26.69 -2.09
N PRO A 143 -7.10 -28.02 -1.89
CA PRO A 143 -7.75 -28.70 -0.76
C PRO A 143 -7.36 -28.18 0.63
N ASN A 144 -6.19 -27.55 0.78
CA ASN A 144 -5.71 -26.97 2.04
C ASN A 144 -5.82 -25.43 2.07
N SER A 145 -6.76 -24.86 1.30
CA SER A 145 -6.90 -23.40 1.17
C SER A 145 -7.72 -22.76 2.29
N ALA A 146 -8.48 -23.53 3.07
CA ALA A 146 -9.22 -22.98 4.19
C ALA A 146 -8.34 -22.12 5.09
N ALA A 147 -8.79 -20.91 5.36
CA ALA A 147 -8.04 -19.98 6.19
C ALA A 147 -8.96 -18.92 6.78
N LYS A 148 -8.55 -18.35 7.90
CA LYS A 148 -9.02 -17.06 8.37
C LYS A 148 -8.10 -16.00 7.83
N GLN A 149 -8.67 -14.95 7.25
CA GLN A 149 -7.91 -13.81 6.74
C GLN A 149 -8.37 -12.54 7.45
N LEU A 150 -7.43 -11.91 8.13
CA LEU A 150 -7.63 -10.60 8.73
C LEU A 150 -7.09 -9.54 7.77
N TYR A 151 -7.98 -8.72 7.27
CA TYR A 151 -7.68 -7.54 6.47
C TYR A 151 -7.62 -6.32 7.38
N THR A 152 -6.56 -5.54 7.30
CA THR A 152 -6.47 -4.24 7.96
C THR A 152 -6.16 -3.18 6.93
N VAL A 153 -7.08 -2.27 6.72
CA VAL A 153 -6.91 -1.10 5.87
C VAL A 153 -6.41 0.05 6.73
N ILE A 154 -5.22 0.55 6.40
CA ILE A 154 -4.55 1.64 7.11
C ILE A 154 -4.45 2.82 6.16
N LEU A 155 -5.10 3.90 6.55
CA LEU A 155 -5.24 5.07 5.69
C LEU A 155 -3.92 5.82 5.52
N PRO A 156 -3.68 6.46 4.36
CA PRO A 156 -4.57 6.42 3.20
C PRO A 156 -4.32 5.23 2.28
N PHE A 157 -3.10 4.66 2.20
CA PHE A 157 -2.69 3.79 1.09
C PHE A 157 -1.90 2.55 1.51
N MET A 158 -2.31 1.93 2.61
CA MET A 158 -1.70 0.68 3.08
C MET A 158 -2.77 -0.36 3.43
N VAL A 159 -2.52 -1.61 3.07
CA VAL A 159 -3.34 -2.77 3.48
C VAL A 159 -2.42 -3.83 4.04
N THR A 160 -2.86 -4.48 5.11
CA THR A 160 -2.23 -5.72 5.58
C THR A 160 -3.21 -6.87 5.51
N ILE A 161 -2.75 -8.02 5.08
CA ILE A 161 -3.54 -9.24 5.03
C ILE A 161 -2.79 -10.33 5.79
N GLN A 162 -3.31 -10.69 6.95
CA GLN A 162 -2.82 -11.82 7.73
C GLN A 162 -3.66 -13.05 7.44
N ARG A 163 -3.01 -14.13 7.07
CA ARG A 163 -3.63 -15.43 6.85
C ARG A 163 -3.20 -16.41 7.92
N ARG A 164 -4.17 -17.16 8.48
CA ARG A 164 -3.94 -18.27 9.42
C ARG A 164 -4.81 -19.46 9.04
N GLN A 165 -4.29 -20.66 9.18
CA GLN A 165 -5.08 -21.87 9.03
C GLN A 165 -5.84 -22.19 10.31
N PRO A 166 -7.07 -22.70 10.24
CA PRO A 166 -7.83 -23.14 11.41
C PRO A 166 -7.02 -24.16 12.22
N GLY A 167 -6.96 -23.95 13.53
CA GLY A 167 -6.23 -24.85 14.45
C GLY A 167 -4.69 -24.79 14.39
N SER A 168 -4.11 -23.88 13.58
CA SER A 168 -2.67 -23.68 13.48
C SER A 168 -2.22 -22.37 14.11
N THR A 169 -1.01 -22.34 14.63
CA THR A 169 -0.30 -21.13 15.07
C THR A 169 0.46 -20.47 13.92
N GLU A 170 0.53 -21.13 12.75
CA GLU A 170 1.19 -20.63 11.56
C GLU A 170 0.43 -19.43 10.98
N ARG A 171 1.18 -18.38 10.71
CA ARG A 171 0.67 -17.14 10.15
C ARG A 171 1.55 -16.67 8.99
N HIS A 172 0.89 -16.12 7.98
CA HIS A 172 1.52 -15.43 6.88
C HIS A 172 0.90 -14.03 6.77
N THR A 173 1.70 -13.01 6.82
CA THR A 173 1.27 -11.62 6.76
C THR A 173 1.90 -10.94 5.56
N ASN A 174 1.08 -10.32 4.72
CA ASN A 174 1.50 -9.40 3.67
C ASN A 174 1.21 -7.97 4.10
N ILE A 175 2.13 -7.08 3.80
CA ILE A 175 1.97 -5.63 3.92
C ILE A 175 2.07 -5.05 2.52
N TYR A 176 1.06 -4.31 2.09
CA TYR A 176 0.94 -3.69 0.78
C TYR A 176 0.98 -2.18 0.93
N LEU A 177 1.86 -1.54 0.16
CA LEU A 177 2.07 -0.10 0.18
C LEU A 177 1.84 0.43 -1.24
N CYS A 178 0.80 1.25 -1.40
CA CYS A 178 0.47 1.91 -2.64
C CYS A 178 0.95 3.37 -2.56
N THR A 179 2.10 3.68 -3.18
CA THR A 179 2.70 5.01 -3.16
C THR A 179 2.26 5.80 -4.37
N PRO A 180 1.39 6.84 -4.22
CA PRO A 180 0.98 7.67 -5.35
C PRO A 180 2.19 8.35 -6.00
N VAL A 181 2.29 8.31 -7.31
CA VAL A 181 3.22 9.08 -8.12
C VAL A 181 2.48 10.27 -8.75
N SER A 182 1.23 10.03 -9.14
CA SER A 182 0.25 11.01 -9.58
C SER A 182 -1.15 10.49 -9.27
N ASN A 183 -2.20 11.22 -9.66
CA ASN A 183 -3.58 10.71 -9.53
C ASN A 183 -3.84 9.42 -10.30
N HIS A 184 -3.05 9.15 -11.35
CA HIS A 184 -3.24 8.03 -12.26
C HIS A 184 -2.07 7.05 -12.29
N GLU A 185 -1.09 7.24 -11.41
CA GLU A 185 0.09 6.36 -11.34
C GLU A 185 0.47 6.08 -9.90
N THR A 186 0.74 4.81 -9.62
CA THR A 186 1.09 4.33 -8.29
C THR A 186 2.25 3.35 -8.36
N LYS A 187 3.25 3.54 -7.51
CA LYS A 187 4.26 2.50 -7.22
C LYS A 187 3.72 1.57 -6.15
N PHE A 188 3.83 0.28 -6.43
CA PHE A 188 3.31 -0.77 -5.56
C PHE A 188 4.46 -1.56 -4.93
N TYR A 189 4.44 -1.65 -3.61
CA TYR A 189 5.43 -2.41 -2.84
C TYR A 189 4.74 -3.44 -1.96
N ARG A 190 5.40 -4.58 -1.78
CA ARG A 190 4.95 -5.63 -0.88
C ARG A 190 6.08 -6.08 0.04
N LEU A 191 5.72 -6.36 1.28
CA LEU A 191 6.54 -7.06 2.25
C LEU A 191 5.76 -8.28 2.74
N ALA A 192 6.40 -9.44 2.79
CA ALA A 192 5.78 -10.68 3.23
C ALA A 192 6.56 -11.30 4.39
N GLY A 193 5.84 -11.69 5.44
CA GLY A 193 6.43 -12.36 6.61
C GLY A 193 5.65 -13.62 6.98
N ARG A 194 6.34 -14.58 7.58
CA ARG A 194 5.73 -15.80 8.09
C ARG A 194 6.50 -16.36 9.27
N ASN A 195 5.81 -17.03 10.17
CA ASN A 195 6.39 -17.68 11.34
C ASN A 195 6.57 -19.21 11.17
N TYR A 196 6.56 -19.69 9.93
CA TYR A 196 6.76 -21.10 9.59
C TYR A 196 7.68 -21.22 8.37
N ARG A 197 8.22 -22.42 8.14
CA ARG A 197 8.97 -22.75 6.92
C ARG A 197 8.01 -23.27 5.88
N ASP A 198 7.98 -22.64 4.71
CA ASP A 198 7.26 -23.12 3.55
C ASP A 198 8.13 -24.12 2.76
N VAL A 199 7.50 -25.06 2.07
CA VAL A 199 8.18 -25.94 1.11
C VAL A 199 8.63 -25.18 -0.14
N LYS A 200 8.02 -24.01 -0.39
CA LYS A 200 8.37 -23.10 -1.49
C LYS A 200 9.41 -22.11 -1.06
N THR A 201 10.33 -21.80 -1.97
CA THR A 201 11.29 -20.69 -1.80
C THR A 201 10.59 -19.35 -1.87
N ASP A 202 11.22 -18.29 -1.33
CA ASP A 202 10.70 -16.93 -1.44
C ASP A 202 10.53 -16.49 -2.90
N GLU A 203 11.41 -16.92 -3.80
CA GLU A 203 11.30 -16.64 -5.24
C GLU A 203 10.04 -17.28 -5.86
N GLN A 204 9.74 -18.53 -5.50
CA GLN A 204 8.54 -19.23 -5.96
C GLN A 204 7.26 -18.56 -5.42
N LEU A 205 7.26 -18.13 -4.16
CA LEU A 205 6.16 -17.40 -3.56
C LEU A 205 5.98 -16.02 -4.22
N ASN A 206 7.05 -15.29 -4.43
CA ASN A 206 7.04 -14.00 -5.12
C ASN A 206 6.54 -14.15 -6.57
N GLY A 207 6.96 -15.22 -7.28
CA GLY A 207 6.46 -15.52 -8.63
C GLY A 207 4.95 -15.80 -8.67
N GLN A 208 4.40 -16.43 -7.62
CA GLN A 208 2.95 -16.62 -7.51
C GLN A 208 2.20 -15.30 -7.28
N HIS A 209 2.70 -14.47 -6.36
CA HIS A 209 2.10 -13.15 -6.11
C HIS A 209 2.16 -12.26 -7.35
N ARG A 210 3.28 -12.27 -8.08
CA ARG A 210 3.39 -11.49 -9.32
C ARG A 210 2.31 -11.87 -10.34
N ARG A 211 2.01 -13.17 -10.50
CA ARG A 211 0.92 -13.62 -11.39
C ARG A 211 -0.45 -13.11 -10.94
N ILE A 212 -0.73 -13.09 -9.64
CA ILE A 212 -1.96 -12.53 -9.08
C ILE A 212 -2.05 -11.05 -9.43
N PHE A 213 -1.01 -10.28 -9.14
CA PHE A 213 -1.00 -8.84 -9.40
C PHE A 213 -1.05 -8.49 -10.89
N GLU A 214 -0.49 -9.31 -11.78
CA GLU A 214 -0.64 -9.12 -13.23
C GLU A 214 -2.09 -9.30 -13.70
N GLN A 215 -2.88 -10.14 -13.01
CA GLN A 215 -4.31 -10.28 -13.27
C GLN A 215 -5.08 -9.05 -12.74
N ASP A 216 -4.84 -8.64 -11.51
CA ASP A 216 -5.44 -7.45 -10.90
C ASP A 216 -5.13 -6.19 -11.70
N LYS A 217 -3.87 -6.03 -12.10
CA LYS A 217 -3.40 -4.84 -12.84
C LYS A 217 -4.26 -4.53 -14.06
N LYS A 218 -4.62 -5.56 -14.84
CA LYS A 218 -5.44 -5.38 -16.04
C LYS A 218 -6.82 -4.82 -15.72
N ILE A 219 -7.40 -5.26 -14.60
CA ILE A 219 -8.73 -4.81 -14.16
C ILE A 219 -8.65 -3.40 -13.58
N VAL A 220 -7.72 -3.17 -12.65
CA VAL A 220 -7.58 -1.90 -11.96
C VAL A 220 -7.21 -0.75 -12.92
N GLU A 221 -6.30 -1.00 -13.87
CA GLU A 221 -5.92 -0.01 -14.90
C GLU A 221 -7.05 0.27 -15.91
N SER A 222 -8.07 -0.59 -15.99
CA SER A 222 -9.21 -0.40 -16.89
C SER A 222 -10.39 0.34 -16.28
N GLN A 223 -10.39 0.57 -14.97
CA GLN A 223 -11.50 1.23 -14.27
C GLN A 223 -11.70 2.67 -14.76
N ARG A 224 -12.98 3.09 -14.79
CA ARG A 224 -13.38 4.46 -15.14
C ARG A 224 -14.49 4.95 -14.20
N PRO A 225 -14.41 6.19 -13.69
CA PRO A 225 -13.24 7.09 -13.82
C PRO A 225 -11.96 6.46 -13.24
N GLU A 226 -10.80 6.91 -13.70
CA GLU A 226 -9.51 6.42 -13.23
C GLU A 226 -9.32 6.69 -11.72
N GLU A 227 -9.68 7.87 -11.29
CA GLU A 227 -9.70 8.25 -9.88
C GLU A 227 -10.86 7.58 -9.16
N LEU A 228 -10.66 7.30 -7.87
CA LEU A 228 -11.69 6.72 -7.03
C LEU A 228 -12.74 7.79 -6.67
N PRO A 229 -14.01 7.68 -7.10
CA PRO A 229 -15.04 8.62 -6.67
C PRO A 229 -15.27 8.53 -5.17
N LEU A 230 -15.22 9.68 -4.48
CA LEU A 230 -15.53 9.76 -3.06
C LEU A 230 -17.00 10.12 -2.79
N ASP A 231 -17.76 10.49 -3.82
CA ASP A 231 -19.19 10.55 -3.76
C ASP A 231 -19.75 9.15 -4.08
N LEU A 232 -20.41 8.55 -3.10
CA LEU A 232 -20.97 7.20 -3.22
C LEU A 232 -22.11 7.09 -4.23
N ALA A 233 -22.66 8.22 -4.71
CA ALA A 233 -23.70 8.23 -5.74
C ALA A 233 -23.14 8.01 -7.16
N GLU A 234 -21.84 8.15 -7.37
CA GLU A 234 -21.24 8.03 -8.70
C GLU A 234 -21.05 6.58 -9.15
N GLU A 235 -21.03 5.62 -8.23
CA GLU A 235 -20.90 4.20 -8.53
C GLU A 235 -21.92 3.38 -7.74
N LEU A 236 -22.32 2.24 -8.31
CA LEU A 236 -23.20 1.30 -7.61
C LEU A 236 -22.43 0.53 -6.56
N HIS A 237 -22.95 0.51 -5.34
CA HIS A 237 -22.41 -0.27 -4.23
C HIS A 237 -23.46 -1.21 -3.66
N LEU A 238 -23.04 -2.43 -3.35
CA LEU A 238 -23.87 -3.45 -2.73
C LEU A 238 -23.57 -3.55 -1.23
N ARG A 239 -24.60 -3.50 -0.42
CA ARG A 239 -24.45 -3.79 1.02
C ARG A 239 -23.96 -5.23 1.20
N GLY A 240 -23.00 -5.42 2.10
CA GLY A 240 -22.34 -6.69 2.33
C GLY A 240 -21.00 -6.74 1.60
N PRO A 241 -20.93 -7.13 0.33
CA PRO A 241 -19.65 -7.24 -0.40
C PRO A 241 -18.81 -5.96 -0.38
N ASP A 242 -19.44 -4.80 -0.63
CA ASP A 242 -18.71 -3.53 -0.74
C ASP A 242 -18.58 -2.77 0.59
N THR A 243 -18.91 -3.40 1.71
CA THR A 243 -18.79 -2.76 3.04
C THR A 243 -17.39 -2.17 3.31
N PRO A 244 -16.26 -2.85 3.00
CA PRO A 244 -14.93 -2.27 3.16
C PRO A 244 -14.66 -1.07 2.24
N ALA A 245 -15.10 -1.15 0.98
CA ALA A 245 -14.94 -0.08 0.00
C ALA A 245 -15.69 1.19 0.42
N LEU A 246 -16.95 1.04 0.85
CA LEU A 246 -17.77 2.15 1.35
C LEU A 246 -17.12 2.83 2.56
N GLU A 247 -16.62 2.06 3.52
CA GLU A 247 -15.93 2.60 4.70
C GLU A 247 -14.62 3.28 4.33
N TYR A 248 -13.85 2.72 3.40
CA TYR A 248 -12.62 3.30 2.92
C TYR A 248 -12.86 4.67 2.28
N ARG A 249 -13.82 4.79 1.34
CA ARG A 249 -14.16 6.06 0.69
C ARG A 249 -14.64 7.10 1.69
N ARG A 250 -15.49 6.70 2.65
CA ARG A 250 -15.97 7.58 3.72
C ARG A 250 -14.80 8.18 4.51
N ARG A 251 -13.80 7.36 4.84
CA ARG A 251 -12.63 7.80 5.61
C ARG A 251 -11.67 8.66 4.80
N LEU A 252 -11.44 8.35 3.52
CA LEU A 252 -10.66 9.20 2.64
C LEU A 252 -11.26 10.62 2.55
N LYS A 253 -12.59 10.71 2.40
CA LYS A 253 -13.30 11.99 2.41
C LYS A 253 -13.11 12.74 3.74
N GLN A 254 -13.16 12.05 4.87
CA GLN A 254 -12.92 12.65 6.20
C GLN A 254 -11.46 13.14 6.37
N LEU A 255 -10.49 12.46 5.77
CA LEU A 255 -9.09 12.92 5.73
C LEU A 255 -8.90 14.12 4.80
N GLY A 256 -9.93 14.51 4.02
CA GLY A 256 -9.83 15.57 3.04
C GLY A 256 -8.92 15.20 1.87
N VAL A 257 -8.93 13.94 1.45
CA VAL A 257 -8.29 13.52 0.21
C VAL A 257 -9.09 14.08 -0.95
N GLU A 258 -8.41 14.75 -1.86
CA GLU A 258 -8.97 15.31 -3.10
C GLU A 258 -8.03 14.92 -4.24
N TRP A 259 -8.61 14.57 -5.39
CA TRP A 259 -7.86 14.30 -6.61
C TRP A 259 -7.68 15.63 -7.36
N GLN A 260 -6.44 16.01 -7.67
CA GLN A 260 -6.10 17.27 -8.35
C GLN A 260 -5.83 17.04 -9.84
#